data_64a9559a845a533394dd48bff902c465
#
_entry.id   64a9559a845a533394dd48bff902c465
#
_cell.length_a   1.000
_cell.length_b   1.000
_cell.length_c   1.000
_cell.angle_alpha   90.00
_cell.angle_beta   90.00
_cell.angle_gamma   90.00
#
_symmetry.space_group_name_H-M   'P 1'
#
loop_
_entity.id
_entity.type
_entity.pdbx_description
1 polymer ?
#
loop_
_entity_poly.entity_id
_entity_poly.type
_entity_poly.pdbx_seq_one_letter_code
_entity_poly.pdbx_strand_id
1 'polypeptide(L)'
;DILAVNKPAQMPVHPSLNHYDHTLANAVCGYYNDQEIPYTFRCVNRLDRDTTGLTLIAKHMLSSAILSTAAARREISREYIAIASGKTPESGTIDAPIGRVAGSTIERQIDFENGERAITHYRRLAYHDGVSL
;
A
#
# COMPACT_ATOMS: atom_id res chain seq x y z
N ASP A 1 10.48 2.50 17.85
CA ASP A 1 10.46 1.22 17.16
C ASP A 1 9.79 1.31 15.78
N ILE A 2 8.85 2.25 15.60
CA ILE A 2 8.08 2.45 14.37
C ILE A 2 8.14 3.92 13.97
N LEU A 3 8.27 4.17 12.68
CA LEU A 3 8.06 5.46 12.04
C LEU A 3 6.79 5.35 11.19
N ALA A 4 5.80 6.19 11.44
CA ALA A 4 4.60 6.33 10.62
C ALA A 4 4.75 7.56 9.72
N VAL A 5 4.63 7.35 8.41
CA VAL A 5 4.78 8.42 7.43
C VAL A 5 3.50 8.56 6.63
N ASN A 6 2.99 9.78 6.52
CA ASN A 6 1.92 10.10 5.58
C ASN A 6 2.54 10.33 4.20
N LYS A 7 2.52 9.29 3.37
CA LYS A 7 3.11 9.31 2.03
C LYS A 7 2.27 10.20 1.09
N PRO A 8 2.88 11.16 0.39
CA PRO A 8 2.18 11.92 -0.64
C PRO A 8 1.91 11.07 -1.89
N ALA A 9 1.05 11.56 -2.79
CA ALA A 9 0.91 11.03 -4.13
C ALA A 9 2.19 11.25 -4.95
N GLN A 10 2.34 10.54 -6.07
CA GLN A 10 3.46 10.59 -7.01
C GLN A 10 4.82 10.15 -6.42
N MET A 11 4.80 9.50 -5.26
CA MET A 11 5.99 8.99 -4.60
C MET A 11 5.94 7.46 -4.49
N PRO A 12 6.80 6.72 -5.20
CA PRO A 12 6.96 5.28 -4.98
C PRO A 12 7.50 4.99 -3.58
N VAL A 13 7.16 3.83 -3.01
CA VAL A 13 7.70 3.43 -1.71
C VAL A 13 9.16 2.97 -1.83
N HIS A 14 9.46 2.16 -2.85
CA HIS A 14 10.80 1.62 -3.10
C HIS A 14 11.33 2.05 -4.47
N PRO A 15 12.65 2.13 -4.63
CA PRO A 15 13.26 2.22 -5.93
C PRO A 15 12.82 1.05 -6.84
N SER A 16 12.66 1.34 -8.11
CA SER A 16 12.31 0.38 -9.15
C SER A 16 12.97 0.77 -10.46
N LEU A 17 12.84 -0.08 -11.48
CA LEU A 17 13.37 0.23 -12.81
C LEU A 17 12.84 1.58 -13.30
N ASN A 18 13.73 2.49 -13.69
CA ASN A 18 13.48 3.87 -14.10
C ASN A 18 12.99 4.83 -12.99
N HIS A 19 13.01 4.40 -11.71
CA HIS A 19 12.67 5.21 -10.53
C HIS A 19 13.60 4.85 -9.38
N TYR A 20 14.88 5.27 -9.48
CA TYR A 20 15.91 4.93 -8.50
C TYR A 20 15.98 5.90 -7.33
N ASP A 21 15.48 7.12 -7.53
CA ASP A 21 15.45 8.22 -6.57
C ASP A 21 14.01 8.74 -6.35
N HIS A 22 13.88 9.76 -5.50
CA HIS A 22 12.59 10.38 -5.15
C HIS A 22 11.55 9.39 -4.61
N THR A 23 12.00 8.31 -3.96
CA THR A 23 11.13 7.34 -3.30
C THR A 23 11.06 7.59 -1.80
N LEU A 24 10.04 7.01 -1.14
CA LEU A 24 9.93 7.07 0.32
C LEU A 24 11.18 6.47 1.00
N ALA A 25 11.74 5.41 0.42
CA ALA A 25 12.98 4.80 0.91
C ALA A 25 14.15 5.78 0.90
N ASN A 26 14.34 6.53 -0.20
CA ASN A 26 15.38 7.54 -0.28
C ASN A 26 15.18 8.65 0.77
N ALA A 27 13.94 9.14 0.91
CA ALA A 27 13.64 10.22 1.87
C ALA A 27 13.89 9.77 3.32
N VAL A 28 13.47 8.56 3.70
CA VAL A 28 13.68 8.05 5.06
C VAL A 28 15.15 7.72 5.31
N CYS A 29 15.86 7.15 4.34
CA CYS A 29 17.30 6.93 4.49
C CYS A 29 18.06 8.24 4.59
N GLY A 30 17.69 9.27 3.79
CA GLY A 30 18.26 10.62 3.90
C GLY A 30 18.05 11.21 5.29
N TYR A 31 16.81 11.16 5.80
CA TYR A 31 16.49 11.66 7.15
C TYR A 31 17.37 11.04 8.26
N TYR A 32 17.67 9.74 8.18
CA TYR A 32 18.57 9.10 9.15
C TYR A 32 20.05 9.41 8.90
N ASN A 33 20.43 9.53 7.63
CA ASN A 33 21.80 9.90 7.25
C ASN A 33 22.17 11.32 7.75
N ASP A 34 21.25 12.27 7.66
CA ASP A 34 21.44 13.64 8.16
C ASP A 34 21.64 13.70 9.67
N GLN A 35 21.23 12.65 10.39
CA GLN A 35 21.43 12.48 11.83
C GLN A 35 22.64 11.58 12.16
N GLU A 36 23.40 11.18 11.15
CA GLU A 36 24.54 10.24 11.28
C GLU A 36 24.15 8.88 11.90
N ILE A 37 22.86 8.46 11.71
CA ILE A 37 22.35 7.18 12.21
C ILE A 37 22.37 6.15 11.08
N PRO A 38 23.16 5.07 11.18
CA PRO A 38 23.12 3.98 10.22
C PRO A 38 21.72 3.35 10.15
N TYR A 39 21.12 3.34 8.96
CA TYR A 39 19.75 2.87 8.80
C TYR A 39 19.57 2.03 7.53
N THR A 40 18.78 0.99 7.64
CA THR A 40 18.28 0.20 6.51
C THR A 40 16.78 0.35 6.43
N PHE A 41 16.25 0.74 5.27
CA PHE A 41 14.82 0.92 5.07
C PHE A 41 14.05 -0.39 5.19
N ARG A 42 13.05 -0.43 6.09
CA ARG A 42 12.24 -1.61 6.41
C ARG A 42 10.76 -1.24 6.43
N CYS A 43 10.15 -1.32 5.27
CA CYS A 43 8.74 -0.99 5.11
C CYS A 43 7.85 -2.17 5.49
N VAL A 44 6.84 -1.92 6.32
CA VAL A 44 5.88 -2.94 6.77
C VAL A 44 4.72 -3.09 5.79
N ASN A 45 4.23 -1.98 5.24
CA ASN A 45 3.18 -1.96 4.24
C ASN A 45 3.57 -1.06 3.06
N ARG A 46 3.07 -1.38 1.88
CA ARG A 46 3.30 -0.58 0.68
C ARG A 46 2.00 0.10 0.26
N LEU A 47 2.15 1.29 -0.28
CA LEU A 47 1.13 2.00 -1.05
C LEU A 47 1.63 2.19 -2.47
N ASP A 48 0.74 2.22 -3.42
CA ASP A 48 1.08 2.52 -4.81
C ASP A 48 1.57 3.97 -4.93
N ARG A 49 2.24 4.28 -6.05
CA ARG A 49 2.86 5.59 -6.28
C ARG A 49 1.89 6.75 -6.02
N ASP A 50 0.69 6.64 -6.53
CA ASP A 50 -0.30 7.70 -6.50
C ASP A 50 -1.30 7.58 -5.33
N THR A 51 -1.22 6.51 -4.54
CA THR A 51 -1.98 6.34 -3.29
C THR A 51 -1.32 7.14 -2.16
N THR A 52 -2.10 7.99 -1.51
CA THR A 52 -1.67 8.73 -0.30
C THR A 52 -2.00 7.96 0.97
N GLY A 53 -1.36 8.31 2.07
CA GLY A 53 -1.72 7.81 3.39
C GLY A 53 -0.58 7.14 4.17
N LEU A 54 -0.95 6.41 5.22
CA LEU A 54 -0.01 5.90 6.19
C LEU A 54 0.83 4.72 5.67
N THR A 55 2.14 4.90 5.78
CA THR A 55 3.13 3.84 5.58
C THR A 55 3.88 3.64 6.89
N LEU A 56 3.91 2.40 7.36
CA LEU A 56 4.63 2.00 8.57
C LEU A 56 6.03 1.51 8.20
N ILE A 57 7.02 2.03 8.90
CA ILE A 57 8.43 1.73 8.68
C ILE A 57 9.03 1.30 10.01
N ALA A 58 9.65 0.13 10.04
CA ALA A 58 10.31 -0.37 11.23
C ALA A 58 11.68 0.30 11.39
N LYS A 59 11.98 0.79 12.59
CA LYS A 59 13.24 1.48 12.89
C LYS A 59 14.42 0.51 13.03
N HIS A 60 14.16 -0.74 13.37
CA HIS A 60 15.19 -1.77 13.52
C HIS A 60 14.67 -3.17 13.14
N MET A 61 15.58 -4.14 13.09
CA MET A 61 15.29 -5.49 12.60
C MET A 61 14.24 -6.23 13.42
N LEU A 62 14.26 -6.11 14.74
CA LEU A 62 13.30 -6.78 15.62
C LEU A 62 11.86 -6.27 15.36
N SER A 63 11.66 -4.95 15.33
CA SER A 63 10.36 -4.39 15.02
C SER A 63 9.89 -4.76 13.61
N SER A 64 10.81 -4.84 12.64
CA SER A 64 10.49 -5.31 11.30
C SER A 64 9.98 -6.75 11.29
N ALA A 65 10.64 -7.65 12.00
CA ALA A 65 10.25 -9.06 12.08
C ALA A 65 8.85 -9.23 12.72
N ILE A 66 8.62 -8.55 13.84
CA ILE A 66 7.32 -8.57 14.54
C ILE A 66 6.20 -8.04 13.64
N LEU A 67 6.39 -6.86 13.05
CA LEU A 67 5.37 -6.22 12.24
C LEU A 67 5.11 -6.97 10.91
N SER A 68 6.14 -7.52 10.29
CA SER A 68 5.97 -8.34 9.10
C SER A 68 5.19 -9.62 9.39
N THR A 69 5.42 -10.23 10.56
CA THR A 69 4.66 -11.40 11.02
C THR A 69 3.19 -11.03 11.26
N ALA A 70 2.93 -9.92 11.96
CA ALA A 70 1.57 -9.43 12.19
C ALA A 70 0.85 -9.09 10.88
N ALA A 71 1.54 -8.47 9.93
CA ALA A 71 0.98 -8.19 8.61
C ALA A 71 0.64 -9.47 7.83
N ALA A 72 1.53 -10.48 7.84
CA ALA A 72 1.30 -11.77 7.19
C ALA A 72 0.12 -12.52 7.80
N ARG A 73 -0.10 -12.40 9.12
CA ARG A 73 -1.24 -12.98 9.84
C ARG A 73 -2.52 -12.14 9.72
N ARG A 74 -2.50 -11.03 8.98
CA ARG A 74 -3.62 -10.09 8.85
C ARG A 74 -4.07 -9.47 10.19
N GLU A 75 -3.18 -9.37 11.15
CA GLU A 75 -3.41 -8.72 12.46
C GLU A 75 -3.35 -7.19 12.34
N ILE A 76 -2.79 -6.66 11.26
CA ILE A 76 -2.79 -5.23 10.94
C ILE A 76 -3.97 -4.93 10.01
N SER A 77 -4.99 -4.26 10.57
CA SER A 77 -6.12 -3.77 9.78
C SER A 77 -5.70 -2.59 8.90
N ARG A 78 -6.21 -2.58 7.65
CA ARG A 78 -5.94 -1.52 6.69
C ARG A 78 -7.26 -0.98 6.17
N GLU A 79 -7.45 0.32 6.32
CA GLU A 79 -8.63 1.02 5.81
C GLU A 79 -8.19 2.07 4.79
N TYR A 80 -9.02 2.22 3.75
CA TYR A 80 -8.78 3.16 2.66
C TYR A 80 -10.03 3.96 2.39
N ILE A 81 -9.86 5.20 1.96
CA ILE A 81 -10.92 5.99 1.36
C ILE A 81 -10.70 5.95 -0.15
N ALA A 82 -11.75 5.61 -0.90
CA ALA A 82 -11.70 5.52 -2.36
C ALA A 82 -12.88 6.21 -2.99
N ILE A 83 -12.65 6.81 -4.15
CA ILE A 83 -13.68 7.39 -5.01
C ILE A 83 -13.98 6.39 -6.12
N ALA A 84 -15.24 6.00 -6.23
CA ALA A 84 -15.71 5.06 -7.25
C ALA A 84 -16.73 5.70 -8.18
N SER A 85 -16.65 5.45 -9.47
CA SER A 85 -17.67 5.86 -10.44
C SER A 85 -18.95 5.09 -10.23
N GLY A 86 -20.10 5.78 -10.37
CA GLY A 86 -21.42 5.20 -10.19
C GLY A 86 -21.87 5.18 -8.73
N LYS A 87 -23.12 4.71 -8.56
CA LYS A 87 -23.72 4.50 -7.24
C LYS A 87 -23.45 3.07 -6.79
N THR A 88 -22.43 2.88 -5.96
CA THR A 88 -22.18 1.57 -5.36
C THR A 88 -23.28 1.17 -4.37
N PRO A 89 -23.52 -0.12 -4.09
CA PRO A 89 -24.31 -0.53 -2.94
C PRO A 89 -23.80 0.10 -1.63
N GLU A 90 -24.62 0.15 -0.59
CA GLU A 90 -24.25 0.76 0.70
C GLU A 90 -23.08 0.05 1.37
N SER A 91 -23.01 -1.26 1.21
CA SER A 91 -21.89 -2.08 1.66
C SER A 91 -21.80 -3.36 0.86
N GLY A 92 -20.67 -4.01 0.90
CA GLY A 92 -20.50 -5.29 0.22
C GLY A 92 -19.12 -5.88 0.43
N THR A 93 -18.97 -7.06 -0.16
CA THR A 93 -17.71 -7.78 -0.22
C THR A 93 -17.43 -8.14 -1.67
N ILE A 94 -16.24 -7.79 -2.13
CA ILE A 94 -15.71 -8.23 -3.41
C ILE A 94 -14.74 -9.37 -3.09
N ASP A 95 -15.06 -10.58 -3.48
CA ASP A 95 -14.19 -11.77 -3.37
C ASP A 95 -13.87 -12.21 -4.79
N ALA A 96 -12.76 -11.71 -5.32
CA ALA A 96 -12.34 -11.98 -6.69
C ALA A 96 -10.80 -12.08 -6.73
N PRO A 97 -10.26 -13.23 -7.17
CA PRO A 97 -8.82 -13.42 -7.25
C PRO A 97 -8.20 -12.50 -8.29
N ILE A 98 -7.00 -12.00 -8.00
CA ILE A 98 -6.29 -11.03 -8.84
C ILE A 98 -5.02 -11.65 -9.36
N GLY A 99 -4.87 -11.67 -10.69
CA GLY A 99 -3.68 -12.11 -11.40
C GLY A 99 -2.99 -10.98 -12.16
N ARG A 100 -1.86 -11.30 -12.76
CA ARG A 100 -1.15 -10.39 -13.69
C ARG A 100 -1.74 -10.52 -15.09
N VAL A 101 -1.84 -9.39 -15.78
CA VAL A 101 -2.10 -9.41 -17.23
C VAL A 101 -0.89 -9.99 -17.93
N ALA A 102 -1.12 -10.93 -18.87
CA ALA A 102 -0.04 -11.53 -19.65
C ALA A 102 0.80 -10.45 -20.37
N GLY A 103 2.11 -10.52 -20.21
CA GLY A 103 3.03 -9.54 -20.80
C GLY A 103 3.18 -8.21 -20.05
N SER A 104 2.41 -7.98 -19.00
CA SER A 104 2.52 -6.77 -18.16
C SER A 104 3.14 -7.08 -16.79
N THR A 105 4.06 -6.23 -16.35
CA THR A 105 4.63 -6.28 -15.00
C THR A 105 3.81 -5.46 -13.99
N ILE A 106 2.94 -4.57 -14.48
CA ILE A 106 2.22 -3.58 -13.66
C ILE A 106 0.74 -3.92 -13.58
N GLU A 107 0.11 -4.25 -14.71
CA GLU A 107 -1.34 -4.42 -14.80
C GLU A 107 -1.82 -5.68 -14.09
N ARG A 108 -2.98 -5.55 -13.47
CA ARG A 108 -3.67 -6.63 -12.78
C ARG A 108 -5.08 -6.79 -13.36
N GLN A 109 -5.59 -8.02 -13.31
CA GLN A 109 -6.94 -8.36 -13.73
C GLN A 109 -7.54 -9.38 -12.77
N ILE A 110 -8.86 -9.56 -12.83
CA ILE A 110 -9.51 -10.68 -12.18
C ILE A 110 -9.10 -11.95 -12.94
N ASP A 111 -8.58 -12.92 -12.23
CA ASP A 111 -8.11 -14.19 -12.79
C ASP A 111 -8.54 -15.34 -11.87
N PHE A 112 -9.60 -16.03 -12.26
CA PHE A 112 -10.15 -17.13 -11.48
C PHE A 112 -9.35 -18.43 -11.58
N GLU A 113 -8.43 -18.54 -12.54
CA GLU A 113 -7.62 -19.75 -12.73
C GLU A 113 -6.28 -19.67 -11.99
N ASN A 114 -5.58 -18.54 -12.08
CA ASN A 114 -4.21 -18.39 -11.57
C ASN A 114 -4.04 -17.21 -10.61
N GLY A 115 -5.11 -16.46 -10.34
CA GLY A 115 -5.06 -15.27 -9.48
C GLY A 115 -4.90 -15.61 -8.00
N GLU A 116 -4.23 -14.73 -7.29
CA GLU A 116 -4.13 -14.80 -5.83
C GLU A 116 -5.45 -14.34 -5.21
N ARG A 117 -5.90 -15.02 -4.15
CA ARG A 117 -7.12 -14.67 -3.42
C ARG A 117 -7.07 -13.22 -2.92
N ALA A 118 -8.06 -12.43 -3.31
CA ALA A 118 -8.21 -11.05 -2.89
C ALA A 118 -9.65 -10.77 -2.43
N ILE A 119 -9.78 -10.24 -1.22
CA ILE A 119 -11.07 -9.90 -0.63
C ILE A 119 -11.03 -8.45 -0.19
N THR A 120 -12.04 -7.68 -0.61
CA THR A 120 -12.24 -6.30 -0.20
C THR A 120 -13.64 -6.13 0.38
N HIS A 121 -13.72 -5.73 1.63
CA HIS A 121 -14.97 -5.27 2.24
C HIS A 121 -15.07 -3.76 2.07
N TYR A 122 -16.23 -3.27 1.69
CA TYR A 122 -16.45 -1.84 1.53
C TYR A 122 -17.75 -1.36 2.15
N ARG A 123 -17.79 -0.08 2.47
CA ARG A 123 -18.96 0.66 2.91
C ARG A 123 -18.96 2.03 2.25
N ARG A 124 -20.04 2.35 1.52
CA ARG A 124 -20.22 3.67 0.94
C ARG A 124 -20.48 4.69 2.04
N LEU A 125 -19.69 5.75 2.08
CA LEU A 125 -19.83 6.85 3.04
C LEU A 125 -20.75 7.94 2.50
N ALA A 126 -20.68 8.23 1.20
CA ALA A 126 -21.47 9.24 0.52
C ALA A 126 -21.69 8.88 -0.95
N TYR A 127 -22.69 9.51 -1.56
CA TYR A 127 -22.94 9.48 -3.00
C TYR A 127 -23.36 10.86 -3.47
N HIS A 128 -22.72 11.38 -4.51
CA HIS A 128 -23.07 12.65 -5.14
C HIS A 128 -22.64 12.65 -6.62
N ASP A 129 -23.51 13.14 -7.50
CA ASP A 129 -23.27 13.36 -8.92
C ASP A 129 -22.59 12.18 -9.65
N GLY A 130 -23.10 10.97 -9.46
CA GLY A 130 -22.57 9.80 -10.16
C GLY A 130 -21.27 9.24 -9.54
N VAL A 131 -20.87 9.72 -8.36
CA VAL A 131 -19.65 9.30 -7.68
C VAL A 131 -19.97 8.83 -6.26
N SER A 132 -19.40 7.70 -5.86
CA SER A 132 -19.49 7.14 -4.50
C SER A 132 -18.14 7.32 -3.76
N LEU A 133 -18.20 7.65 -2.46
CA LEU A 133 -17.09 7.69 -1.54
C LEU A 133 -17.16 6.49 -0.59
#